data_43cb5192bc4a65b4166045e4cd603bfc
#
_entry.id   43cb5192bc4a65b4166045e4cd603bfc
#
_cell.length_a   1.000
_cell.length_b   1.000
_cell.length_c   1.000
_cell.angle_alpha   90.00
_cell.angle_beta   90.00
_cell.angle_gamma   90.00
#
_symmetry.space_group_name_H-M   'P 1'
#
loop_
_entity.id
_entity.type
_entity.pdbx_description
1 polymer ?
#
loop_
_entity_poly.entity_id
_entity_poly.type
_entity_poly.pdbx_seq_one_letter_code
_entity_poly.pdbx_strand_id
1 'polypeptide(L)'
;MKRILATTVAALLATTGLALAPSAGAAECPSGNFCVWQEANFGGQRANWSGDDGWWESWISDTDSSWANHGISGPGIKDHVRVYENAWQGGGMTICLAPGQEVGYSGAANDRGDSHIWATGC
;
A
#
# COMPACT_ATOMS: atom_id res chain seq x y z
N MET A 1 -47.58 30.44 -6.68
CA MET A 1 -47.13 30.12 -6.50
C MET A 1 -46.30 29.41 -6.31
N LYS A 2 -45.94 29.13 -6.32
CA LYS A 2 -45.33 28.58 -6.20
C LYS A 2 -44.36 28.01 -6.06
N ARG A 3 -43.99 27.99 -6.06
CA ARG A 3 -43.19 27.52 -5.98
C ARG A 3 -42.29 26.89 -5.71
N ILE A 4 -41.90 26.72 -5.71
CA ILE A 4 -41.20 26.21 -5.51
C ILE A 4 -40.46 25.55 -5.32
N LEU A 5 -40.22 25.50 -5.38
CA LEU A 5 -39.65 24.88 -5.17
C LEU A 5 -38.71 24.34 -5.00
N ALA A 6 -38.40 24.52 -5.04
CA ALA A 6 -37.61 23.98 -4.86
C ALA A 6 -36.92 23.34 -4.39
N THR A 7 -36.80 23.27 -4.22
CA THR A 7 -36.28 22.69 -3.81
C THR A 7 -35.54 21.87 -3.87
N THR A 8 -35.42 21.80 -3.98
CA THR A 8 -34.86 21.03 -3.96
C THR A 8 -33.84 20.68 -4.03
N VAL A 9 -33.55 20.87 -4.08
CA VAL A 9 -32.70 20.54 -4.19
C VAL A 9 -31.88 20.18 -3.63
N ALA A 10 -32.01 20.33 -3.31
CA ALA A 10 -31.32 20.05 -2.89
C ALA A 10 -30.74 19.16 -2.74
N ALA A 11 -31.03 18.90 -2.57
CA ALA A 11 -30.66 18.12 -2.44
C ALA A 11 -29.87 17.55 -3.03
N LEU A 12 -29.64 17.63 -3.29
CA LEU A 12 -28.99 17.09 -3.80
C LEU A 12 -27.96 17.09 -3.65
N LEU A 13 -27.74 17.46 -3.39
CA LEU A 13 -26.83 17.44 -3.25
C LEU A 13 -26.34 16.89 -2.54
N ALA A 14 -26.55 16.98 -2.22
CA ALA A 14 -26.16 16.54 -1.51
C ALA A 14 -25.77 15.46 -1.65
N THR A 15 -25.98 15.06 -1.67
CA THR A 15 -25.86 14.01 -1.86
C THR A 15 -24.78 13.66 -2.35
N THR A 16 -24.56 13.98 -2.72
CA THR A 16 -23.66 13.73 -3.38
C THR A 16 -22.54 13.69 -2.75
N GLY A 17 -22.37 14.49 -2.34
CA GLY A 17 -21.23 14.63 -1.98
C GLY A 17 -20.65 13.68 -1.20
N LEU A 18 -21.06 13.44 -0.41
CA LEU A 18 -20.64 12.65 0.40
C LEU A 18 -20.12 11.55 -0.04
N ALA A 19 -20.62 11.17 -0.79
CA ALA A 19 -20.26 9.96 -1.27
C ALA A 19 -18.89 9.90 -1.71
N LEU A 20 -18.29 10.91 -1.76
CA LEU A 20 -17.07 10.92 -2.26
C LEU A 20 -16.01 10.57 -1.36
N ALA A 21 -16.27 10.37 -0.16
CA ALA A 21 -15.24 10.02 0.76
C ALA A 21 -14.61 8.73 0.32
N PRO A 22 -13.34 8.72 0.04
CA PRO A 22 -12.69 7.51 -0.37
C PRO A 22 -12.67 6.52 0.76
N SER A 23 -12.71 5.30 0.41
CA SER A 23 -12.54 4.25 1.38
C SER A 23 -11.15 4.31 1.94
N ALA A 24 -11.04 4.32 3.22
CA ALA A 24 -9.75 4.39 3.84
C ALA A 24 -9.05 3.04 3.85
N GLY A 25 -9.77 1.98 3.58
CA GLY A 25 -9.20 0.70 3.83
C GLY A 25 -8.48 0.05 2.68
N ALA A 26 -8.67 0.51 1.48
CA ALA A 26 -8.15 -0.21 0.34
C ALA A 26 -6.93 0.47 -0.23
N ALA A 27 -5.82 -0.24 -0.29
CA ALA A 27 -4.64 0.25 -0.96
C ALA A 27 -4.74 -0.05 -2.44
N GLU A 28 -4.41 0.91 -3.26
CA GLU A 28 -4.37 0.71 -4.70
C GLU A 28 -3.07 0.02 -5.07
N CYS A 29 -3.10 -1.26 -5.21
CA CYS A 29 -1.93 -2.06 -5.58
C CYS A 29 -2.35 -3.10 -6.60
N PRO A 30 -1.71 -3.19 -7.75
CA PRO A 30 -2.10 -4.18 -8.76
C PRO A 30 -1.99 -5.61 -8.24
N SER A 31 -2.87 -6.47 -8.71
CA SER A 31 -2.82 -7.88 -8.36
C SER A 31 -1.48 -8.48 -8.77
N GLY A 32 -0.91 -9.29 -7.92
CA GLY A 32 0.37 -9.92 -8.17
C GLY A 32 1.57 -9.10 -7.73
N ASN A 33 1.34 -7.89 -7.22
CA ASN A 33 2.44 -7.00 -6.86
C ASN A 33 2.58 -6.76 -5.38
N PHE A 34 3.79 -6.42 -4.99
CA PHE A 34 4.10 -5.80 -3.71
C PHE A 34 4.22 -4.30 -3.95
N CYS A 35 3.53 -3.49 -3.15
CA CYS A 35 3.51 -2.05 -3.30
C CYS A 35 3.96 -1.36 -2.03
N VAL A 36 4.67 -0.25 -2.21
CA VAL A 36 5.22 0.54 -1.10
C VAL A 36 4.98 2.01 -1.40
N TRP A 37 4.56 2.76 -0.40
CA TRP A 37 4.30 4.20 -0.55
C TRP A 37 5.21 5.01 0.34
N GLN A 38 5.54 6.21 -0.11
CA GLN A 38 6.39 7.12 0.64
C GLN A 38 5.73 7.65 1.91
N GLU A 39 4.40 7.68 1.94
CA GLU A 39 3.70 8.23 3.10
C GLU A 39 2.80 7.20 3.73
N ALA A 40 2.42 7.44 4.96
CA ALA A 40 1.52 6.56 5.68
C ALA A 40 0.16 6.48 4.99
N ASN A 41 -0.57 5.43 5.27
CA ASN A 41 -1.93 5.22 4.79
C ASN A 41 -2.01 5.22 3.27
N PHE A 42 -0.98 4.64 2.63
CA PHE A 42 -0.94 4.43 1.19
C PHE A 42 -0.98 5.75 0.42
N GLY A 43 -0.32 6.77 0.95
CA GLY A 43 -0.24 8.09 0.36
C GLY A 43 1.11 8.33 -0.30
N GLY A 44 1.15 9.39 -1.10
CA GLY A 44 2.36 9.77 -1.78
C GLY A 44 2.65 8.88 -2.97
N GLN A 45 3.88 8.91 -3.42
CA GLN A 45 4.29 8.15 -4.59
C GLN A 45 4.44 6.67 -4.25
N ARG A 46 4.01 5.82 -5.16
CA ARG A 46 4.03 4.37 -4.95
C ARG A 46 5.07 3.70 -5.84
N ALA A 47 5.83 2.77 -5.25
CA ALA A 47 6.63 1.81 -6.00
C ALA A 47 5.87 0.48 -5.99
N ASN A 48 5.99 -0.31 -7.06
CA ASN A 48 5.41 -1.64 -7.07
C ASN A 48 6.27 -2.61 -7.88
N TRP A 49 6.31 -3.86 -7.43
CA TRP A 49 7.12 -4.90 -8.03
C TRP A 49 6.36 -6.21 -8.06
N SER A 50 6.52 -6.96 -9.15
CA SER A 50 6.00 -8.32 -9.23
C SER A 50 7.06 -9.36 -8.87
N GLY A 51 8.32 -8.96 -8.77
CA GLY A 51 9.43 -9.84 -8.46
C GLY A 51 10.27 -9.31 -7.30
N ASP A 52 11.41 -9.95 -7.09
CA ASP A 52 12.36 -9.50 -6.09
C ASP A 52 13.08 -8.25 -6.57
N ASP A 53 13.51 -7.41 -5.62
CA ASP A 53 14.35 -6.28 -5.95
C ASP A 53 15.39 -6.09 -4.84
N GLY A 54 16.63 -6.33 -5.19
CA GLY A 54 17.74 -6.24 -4.25
C GLY A 54 18.25 -4.84 -4.03
N TRP A 55 17.78 -3.86 -4.77
CA TRP A 55 18.28 -2.49 -4.63
C TRP A 55 17.20 -1.51 -5.06
N TRP A 56 16.40 -1.06 -4.11
CA TRP A 56 15.33 -0.13 -4.39
C TRP A 56 15.89 1.18 -4.94
N GLU A 57 15.10 1.80 -5.82
CA GLU A 57 15.48 3.11 -6.35
C GLU A 57 15.55 4.14 -5.24
N SER A 58 16.41 5.13 -5.44
CA SER A 58 16.73 6.06 -4.36
C SER A 58 15.54 6.84 -3.84
N TRP A 59 14.53 7.06 -4.65
CA TRP A 59 13.38 7.85 -4.21
C TRP A 59 12.48 7.10 -3.22
N ILE A 60 12.57 5.76 -3.18
CA ILE A 60 11.77 4.97 -2.25
C ILE A 60 12.64 4.31 -1.18
N SER A 61 13.92 4.13 -1.44
CA SER A 61 14.85 3.57 -0.48
C SER A 61 14.89 4.45 0.76
N ASP A 62 14.73 3.84 1.93
CA ASP A 62 14.72 4.52 3.22
C ASP A 62 13.64 5.60 3.35
N THR A 63 12.59 5.53 2.53
CA THR A 63 11.47 6.48 2.63
C THR A 63 10.12 5.79 2.61
N ASP A 64 10.09 4.50 2.88
CA ASP A 64 8.85 3.73 2.88
C ASP A 64 8.06 3.92 4.16
N SER A 65 6.76 4.15 4.04
CA SER A 65 5.90 4.41 5.19
C SER A 65 4.64 3.56 5.23
N SER A 66 4.25 2.93 4.11
CA SER A 66 3.14 1.99 4.09
C SER A 66 3.38 0.95 3.02
N TRP A 67 2.80 -0.23 3.20
CA TRP A 67 3.12 -1.42 2.40
C TRP A 67 1.86 -2.23 2.15
N ALA A 68 1.78 -2.89 0.97
CA ALA A 68 0.69 -3.82 0.68
C ALA A 68 1.20 -4.99 -0.13
N ASN A 69 0.82 -6.19 0.26
CA ASN A 69 1.17 -7.40 -0.46
C ASN A 69 -0.09 -7.92 -1.18
N HIS A 70 -0.17 -7.66 -2.48
CA HIS A 70 -1.25 -8.17 -3.32
C HIS A 70 -0.77 -9.34 -4.19
N GLY A 71 0.21 -10.08 -3.71
CA GLY A 71 0.72 -11.26 -4.40
C GLY A 71 -0.31 -12.36 -4.53
N ILE A 72 -0.08 -13.24 -5.49
CA ILE A 72 -0.95 -14.38 -5.71
C ILE A 72 -0.60 -15.44 -4.68
N SER A 73 -1.59 -15.85 -3.90
CA SER A 73 -1.37 -16.83 -2.84
C SER A 73 -1.66 -18.26 -3.31
N GLY A 74 -1.01 -19.21 -2.68
CA GLY A 74 -1.25 -20.61 -2.95
C GLY A 74 -0.23 -21.50 -2.26
N PRO A 75 -0.48 -22.82 -2.21
CA PRO A 75 0.43 -23.75 -1.57
C PRO A 75 1.79 -23.77 -2.27
N GLY A 76 2.85 -23.63 -1.50
CA GLY A 76 4.21 -23.69 -2.03
C GLY A 76 4.63 -22.48 -2.84
N ILE A 77 3.79 -21.46 -2.92
CA ILE A 77 4.11 -20.25 -3.67
C ILE A 77 4.84 -19.27 -2.76
N LYS A 78 5.78 -18.55 -3.32
CA LYS A 78 6.42 -17.46 -2.60
C LYS A 78 5.48 -16.28 -2.62
N ASP A 79 4.60 -16.21 -1.64
CA ASP A 79 3.54 -15.21 -1.56
C ASP A 79 3.69 -14.26 -0.37
N HIS A 80 4.75 -14.40 0.41
CA HIS A 80 5.11 -13.47 1.48
C HIS A 80 6.20 -12.53 0.98
N VAL A 81 6.26 -11.33 1.51
CA VAL A 81 7.30 -10.36 1.15
C VAL A 81 8.10 -10.02 2.39
N ARG A 82 9.42 -10.15 2.29
CA ARG A 82 10.35 -9.76 3.33
C ARG A 82 11.11 -8.53 2.89
N VAL A 83 11.05 -7.47 3.66
CA VAL A 83 11.75 -6.21 3.38
C VAL A 83 12.95 -6.11 4.30
N TYR A 84 14.08 -5.65 3.77
CA TYR A 84 15.34 -5.59 4.50
C TYR A 84 15.88 -4.16 4.53
N GLU A 85 16.65 -3.87 5.58
CA GLU A 85 17.14 -2.51 5.82
C GLU A 85 18.32 -2.12 4.94
N ASN A 86 18.98 -3.07 4.29
CA ASN A 86 20.07 -2.79 3.38
C ASN A 86 19.83 -3.45 2.04
N ALA A 87 20.57 -3.01 1.02
CA ALA A 87 20.51 -3.62 -0.30
C ALA A 87 20.89 -5.10 -0.24
N TRP A 88 20.38 -5.85 -1.20
CA TRP A 88 20.68 -7.26 -1.38
C TRP A 88 20.35 -8.10 -0.16
N GLN A 89 19.21 -7.77 0.48
CA GLN A 89 18.70 -8.46 1.65
C GLN A 89 19.70 -8.44 2.81
N GLY A 90 20.47 -7.36 2.89
CA GLY A 90 21.42 -7.19 3.97
C GLY A 90 20.77 -6.60 5.21
N GLY A 91 21.43 -6.74 6.34
CA GLY A 91 20.94 -6.20 7.59
C GLY A 91 19.74 -6.96 8.11
N GLY A 92 18.93 -6.27 8.88
CA GLY A 92 17.74 -6.88 9.47
C GLY A 92 16.52 -6.74 8.61
N MET A 93 15.58 -7.66 8.78
CA MET A 93 14.28 -7.55 8.14
C MET A 93 13.49 -6.46 8.83
N THR A 94 12.95 -5.51 8.07
CA THR A 94 12.20 -4.40 8.65
C THR A 94 10.73 -4.75 8.82
N ILE A 95 10.16 -5.47 7.85
CA ILE A 95 8.76 -5.87 7.89
C ILE A 95 8.57 -7.07 6.97
N CYS A 96 7.63 -7.93 7.34
CA CYS A 96 7.25 -9.06 6.50
C CYS A 96 5.74 -9.06 6.35
N LEU A 97 5.24 -9.17 5.12
CA LEU A 97 3.81 -9.15 4.87
C LEU A 97 3.34 -10.49 4.31
N ALA A 98 2.30 -11.02 4.93
CA ALA A 98 1.60 -12.18 4.41
C ALA A 98 0.77 -11.78 3.18
N PRO A 99 0.35 -12.74 2.35
CA PRO A 99 -0.45 -12.40 1.19
C PRO A 99 -1.76 -11.71 1.59
N GLY A 100 -2.06 -10.62 0.90
CA GLY A 100 -3.24 -9.80 1.18
C GLY A 100 -3.09 -8.81 2.31
N GLN A 101 -1.97 -8.82 3.01
CA GLN A 101 -1.77 -7.94 4.15
C GLN A 101 -1.45 -6.52 3.70
N GLU A 102 -2.08 -5.55 4.33
CA GLU A 102 -1.84 -4.14 4.08
C GLU A 102 -1.51 -3.46 5.41
N VAL A 103 -0.43 -2.69 5.43
CA VAL A 103 0.04 -2.02 6.64
C VAL A 103 0.17 -0.53 6.35
N GLY A 104 -0.70 0.26 6.95
CA GLY A 104 -0.72 1.70 6.73
C GLY A 104 0.41 2.45 7.40
N TYR A 105 1.00 1.88 8.43
CA TYR A 105 2.16 2.47 9.09
C TYR A 105 2.76 1.46 10.08
N SER A 106 4.07 1.48 10.20
CA SER A 106 4.77 0.70 11.21
C SER A 106 5.98 1.53 11.67
N GLY A 107 5.99 1.94 12.92
CA GLY A 107 7.11 2.72 13.43
C GLY A 107 8.43 1.97 13.38
N ALA A 108 8.39 0.64 13.47
CA ALA A 108 9.61 -0.17 13.43
C ALA A 108 10.18 -0.27 12.01
N ALA A 109 9.35 -0.16 10.99
CA ALA A 109 9.77 -0.33 9.61
C ALA A 109 9.88 0.96 8.81
N ASN A 110 9.31 2.05 9.34
CA ASN A 110 9.23 3.31 8.62
C ASN A 110 10.60 3.84 8.23
N ASP A 111 10.75 4.24 6.97
CA ASP A 111 11.95 4.85 6.43
C ASP A 111 13.20 3.95 6.52
N ARG A 112 13.03 2.65 6.45
CA ARG A 112 14.15 1.73 6.62
C ARG A 112 14.33 0.72 5.50
N GLY A 113 13.39 0.59 4.56
CA GLY A 113 13.47 -0.46 3.55
C GLY A 113 14.40 -0.11 2.40
N ASP A 114 15.22 -1.07 1.99
CA ASP A 114 16.14 -0.90 0.87
C ASP A 114 16.08 -2.03 -0.15
N SER A 115 15.54 -3.17 0.20
CA SER A 115 15.42 -4.32 -0.70
C SER A 115 14.31 -5.23 -0.22
N HIS A 116 13.85 -6.11 -1.10
CA HIS A 116 12.87 -7.12 -0.70
C HIS A 116 13.02 -8.40 -1.50
N ILE A 117 12.50 -9.49 -0.95
CA ILE A 117 12.33 -10.74 -1.67
C ILE A 117 10.94 -11.30 -1.40
N TRP A 118 10.46 -12.08 -2.36
CA TRP A 118 9.29 -12.92 -2.15
C TRP A 118 9.74 -14.22 -1.49
N ALA A 119 8.94 -14.71 -0.56
CA ALA A 119 9.29 -15.88 0.23
C ALA A 119 8.04 -16.70 0.54
N THR A 120 8.23 -17.91 1.06
CA THR A 120 7.11 -18.78 1.41
C THR A 120 6.58 -18.51 2.82
N GLY A 121 7.21 -17.63 3.55
CA GLY A 121 6.77 -17.28 4.89
C GLY A 121 7.59 -16.15 5.47
N CYS A 122 7.21 -15.69 6.62
CA CYS A 122 7.97 -14.75 7.38
C CYS A 122 8.89 -15.51 8.36
#